data_64920e1a8ce5fac93ddcb14f168240f4
#
_entry.id   64920e1a8ce5fac93ddcb14f168240f4
#
_cell.length_a   1.000
_cell.length_b   1.000
_cell.length_c   1.000
_cell.angle_alpha   90.00
_cell.angle_beta   90.00
_cell.angle_gamma   90.00
#
_symmetry.space_group_name_H-M   'P 1'
#
loop_
_entity.id
_entity.type
_entity.pdbx_description
1 polymer ?
#
loop_
_entity_poly.entity_id
_entity_poly.type
_entity_poly.pdbx_seq_one_letter_code
_entity_poly.pdbx_strand_id
1 'polypeptide(L)'
;MSDSNPNLTTKGVREGDALPSLVYDVTTTTVVLGALASRDWRPMHHDKDFAVNRNGTRDIFMNTPNQAAWFERYLTDWTGPKGRLGKIQFRMKDSVFPGDTMTFNGKVASIEIDEAGCGWANLDLSLSVEGRAVTDCSARIALPVTDDDNPWQRAGDDWKP
;
A
#
# COMPACT_ATOMS: atom_id res chain seq x y z
N MET A 1 -6.02 3.77 -18.21
CA MET A 1 -6.05 4.92 -17.28
C MET A 1 -7.29 4.72 -16.45
N SER A 2 -7.17 4.34 -15.18
CA SER A 2 -8.32 4.27 -14.28
C SER A 2 -8.78 5.71 -14.04
N ASP A 3 -10.09 5.95 -14.18
CA ASP A 3 -10.69 7.19 -13.74
C ASP A 3 -10.47 7.31 -12.21
N SER A 4 -9.31 7.86 -11.83
CA SER A 4 -9.09 8.27 -10.45
C SER A 4 -10.12 9.33 -10.15
N ASN A 5 -11.07 9.03 -9.27
CA ASN A 5 -12.00 10.03 -8.79
C ASN A 5 -11.20 11.08 -8.02
N PRO A 6 -10.93 12.28 -8.56
CA PRO A 6 -10.00 13.23 -7.96
C PRO A 6 -10.48 13.76 -6.59
N ASN A 7 -11.69 13.41 -6.16
CA ASN A 7 -12.34 13.91 -4.94
C ASN A 7 -13.10 12.82 -4.19
N LEU A 8 -12.43 11.68 -3.92
CA LEU A 8 -13.04 10.66 -3.09
C LEU A 8 -13.29 11.21 -1.67
N THR A 9 -14.54 11.17 -1.23
CA THR A 9 -14.96 11.59 0.12
C THR A 9 -15.56 10.41 0.89
N THR A 10 -15.75 10.56 2.19
CA THR A 10 -16.41 9.55 3.03
C THR A 10 -17.83 9.21 2.54
N LYS A 11 -18.50 10.14 1.88
CA LYS A 11 -19.85 9.92 1.32
C LYS A 11 -19.86 9.08 0.05
N GLY A 12 -18.74 9.06 -0.67
CA GLY A 12 -18.56 8.28 -1.91
C GLY A 12 -18.11 6.85 -1.68
N VAL A 13 -17.92 6.44 -0.42
CA VAL A 13 -17.38 5.13 -0.04
C VAL A 13 -18.30 4.46 0.97
N ARG A 14 -18.45 3.13 0.86
CA ARG A 14 -19.30 2.33 1.75
C ARG A 14 -18.52 1.12 2.27
N GLU A 15 -18.90 0.65 3.45
CA GLU A 15 -18.45 -0.64 3.97
C GLU A 15 -18.75 -1.75 2.97
N GLY A 16 -17.77 -2.60 2.71
CA GLY A 16 -17.86 -3.69 1.74
C GLY A 16 -17.44 -3.32 0.32
N ASP A 17 -17.26 -2.04 -0.01
CA ASP A 17 -16.80 -1.63 -1.34
C ASP A 17 -15.41 -2.21 -1.64
N ALA A 18 -15.26 -2.80 -2.82
CA ALA A 18 -13.97 -3.28 -3.31
C ALA A 18 -13.17 -2.12 -3.91
N LEU A 19 -11.88 -2.07 -3.60
CA LEU A 19 -10.95 -1.17 -4.26
C LEU A 19 -10.60 -1.73 -5.65
N PRO A 20 -10.40 -0.88 -6.69
CA PRO A 20 -9.89 -1.34 -7.98
C PRO A 20 -8.55 -2.09 -7.81
N SER A 21 -8.41 -3.24 -8.45
CA SER A 21 -7.16 -4.01 -8.38
C SER A 21 -6.00 -3.26 -9.03
N LEU A 22 -4.82 -3.30 -8.42
CA LEU A 22 -3.57 -2.83 -9.02
C LEU A 22 -2.73 -4.06 -9.39
N VAL A 23 -2.38 -4.18 -10.67
CA VAL A 23 -1.51 -5.26 -11.17
C VAL A 23 -0.19 -4.67 -11.64
N TYR A 24 0.93 -5.29 -11.28
CA TYR A 24 2.26 -4.81 -11.65
C TYR A 24 3.26 -5.95 -11.85
N ASP A 25 3.96 -5.95 -12.98
CA ASP A 25 5.02 -6.90 -13.29
C ASP A 25 6.34 -6.44 -12.66
N VAL A 26 6.87 -7.28 -11.77
CA VAL A 26 8.08 -6.98 -11.01
C VAL A 26 9.33 -7.25 -11.84
N THR A 27 10.17 -6.24 -11.99
CA THR A 27 11.46 -6.36 -12.67
C THR A 27 12.61 -6.37 -11.67
N THR A 28 13.79 -6.78 -12.12
CA THR A 28 15.04 -6.59 -11.34
C THR A 28 15.22 -5.14 -10.93
N THR A 29 14.92 -4.19 -11.83
CA THR A 29 14.99 -2.76 -11.55
C THR A 29 14.03 -2.37 -10.42
N THR A 30 12.81 -2.88 -10.40
CA THR A 30 11.82 -2.62 -9.33
C THR A 30 12.38 -3.01 -7.96
N VAL A 31 13.01 -4.18 -7.87
CA VAL A 31 13.57 -4.71 -6.61
C VAL A 31 14.77 -3.89 -6.17
N VAL A 32 15.75 -3.67 -7.07
CA VAL A 32 16.99 -2.95 -6.76
C VAL A 32 16.73 -1.49 -6.42
N LEU A 33 15.94 -0.77 -7.23
CA LEU A 33 15.65 0.65 -6.96
C LEU A 33 14.86 0.84 -5.67
N GLY A 34 13.94 -0.07 -5.32
CA GLY A 34 13.21 -0.02 -4.06
C GLY A 34 14.13 -0.21 -2.84
N ALA A 35 15.10 -1.12 -2.93
CA ALA A 35 16.11 -1.28 -1.89
C ALA A 35 16.99 -0.02 -1.75
N LEU A 36 17.45 0.56 -2.87
CA LEU A 36 18.24 1.78 -2.86
C LEU A 36 17.47 2.98 -2.30
N ALA A 37 16.23 3.16 -2.72
CA ALA A 37 15.37 4.26 -2.27
C ALA A 37 15.11 4.22 -0.76
N SER A 38 15.00 3.02 -0.20
CA SER A 38 14.81 2.81 1.25
C SER A 38 16.12 2.68 2.03
N ARG A 39 17.28 2.88 1.37
CA ARG A 39 18.62 2.74 1.95
C ARG A 39 18.86 1.36 2.60
N ASP A 40 18.27 0.33 2.04
CA ASP A 40 18.48 -1.05 2.46
C ASP A 40 19.62 -1.67 1.66
N TRP A 41 20.82 -1.61 2.22
CA TRP A 41 22.05 -2.07 1.58
C TRP A 41 22.31 -3.57 1.74
N ARG A 42 21.34 -4.34 2.24
CA ARG A 42 21.51 -5.79 2.39
C ARG A 42 21.60 -6.46 1.03
N PRO A 43 22.65 -7.27 0.79
CA PRO A 43 22.98 -7.79 -0.54
C PRO A 43 21.88 -8.67 -1.14
N MET A 44 21.04 -9.31 -0.35
CA MET A 44 19.94 -10.16 -0.83
C MET A 44 18.91 -9.41 -1.70
N HIS A 45 18.93 -8.07 -1.71
CA HIS A 45 18.01 -7.25 -2.49
C HIS A 45 18.63 -6.71 -3.80
N HIS A 46 19.93 -6.92 -4.03
CA HIS A 46 20.61 -6.39 -5.22
C HIS A 46 21.75 -7.27 -5.76
N ASP A 47 22.20 -8.26 -5.00
CA ASP A 47 23.24 -9.23 -5.38
C ASP A 47 22.62 -10.62 -5.50
N LYS A 48 22.47 -11.09 -6.76
CA LYS A 48 21.83 -12.38 -7.05
C LYS A 48 22.67 -13.56 -6.50
N ASP A 49 23.98 -13.50 -6.62
CA ASP A 49 24.85 -14.58 -6.15
C ASP A 49 24.75 -14.73 -4.63
N PHE A 50 24.69 -13.61 -3.92
CA PHE A 50 24.45 -13.63 -2.48
C PHE A 50 23.06 -14.17 -2.15
N ALA A 51 22.00 -13.68 -2.82
CA ALA A 51 20.62 -14.11 -2.58
C ALA A 51 20.47 -15.63 -2.76
N VAL A 52 21.04 -16.18 -3.82
CA VAL A 52 20.94 -17.62 -4.13
C VAL A 52 21.85 -18.45 -3.23
N ASN A 53 23.14 -18.11 -3.13
CA ASN A 53 24.15 -18.99 -2.53
C ASN A 53 24.29 -18.80 -1.01
N ARG A 54 23.93 -17.63 -0.47
CA ARG A 54 24.05 -17.32 0.95
C ARG A 54 22.70 -17.22 1.67
N ASN A 55 21.71 -16.61 1.02
CA ASN A 55 20.38 -16.44 1.61
C ASN A 55 19.43 -17.61 1.28
N GLY A 56 19.73 -18.42 0.25
CA GLY A 56 18.94 -19.60 -0.12
C GLY A 56 17.63 -19.28 -0.84
N THR A 57 17.48 -18.08 -1.40
CA THR A 57 16.31 -17.67 -2.18
C THR A 57 16.53 -17.93 -3.67
N ARG A 58 15.48 -18.00 -4.47
CA ARG A 58 15.60 -18.27 -5.92
C ARG A 58 16.22 -17.11 -6.72
N ASP A 59 16.13 -15.90 -6.18
CA ASP A 59 16.65 -14.66 -6.79
C ASP A 59 16.73 -13.56 -5.71
N ILE A 60 17.18 -12.37 -6.09
CA ILE A 60 16.97 -11.17 -5.28
C ILE A 60 15.47 -10.94 -5.07
N PHE A 61 15.07 -10.32 -3.97
CA PHE A 61 13.67 -10.13 -3.66
C PHE A 61 13.38 -8.75 -3.08
N MET A 62 12.12 -8.33 -3.22
CA MET A 62 11.64 -7.04 -2.76
C MET A 62 11.75 -6.92 -1.23
N ASN A 63 12.36 -5.83 -0.76
CA ASN A 63 12.45 -5.57 0.68
C ASN A 63 11.13 -5.03 1.26
N THR A 64 11.02 -5.07 2.58
CA THR A 64 9.83 -4.64 3.31
C THR A 64 9.40 -3.19 3.03
N PRO A 65 10.31 -2.19 3.06
CA PRO A 65 9.92 -0.81 2.75
C PRO A 65 9.40 -0.61 1.33
N ASN A 66 9.92 -1.37 0.36
CA ASN A 66 9.44 -1.32 -1.02
C ASN A 66 7.99 -1.84 -1.10
N GLN A 67 7.67 -2.97 -0.45
CA GLN A 67 6.29 -3.45 -0.38
C GLN A 67 5.35 -2.44 0.30
N ALA A 68 5.80 -1.80 1.38
CA ALA A 68 5.03 -0.76 2.07
C ALA A 68 4.71 0.41 1.13
N ALA A 69 5.69 0.88 0.36
CA ALA A 69 5.52 1.95 -0.62
C ALA A 69 4.52 1.57 -1.74
N TRP A 70 4.48 0.29 -2.15
CA TRP A 70 3.49 -0.20 -3.10
C TRP A 70 2.06 -0.21 -2.53
N PHE A 71 1.88 -0.56 -1.26
CA PHE A 71 0.58 -0.41 -0.60
C PHE A 71 0.17 1.05 -0.48
N GLU A 72 1.10 1.96 -0.12
CA GLU A 72 0.83 3.39 -0.08
C GLU A 72 0.43 3.93 -1.46
N ARG A 73 1.15 3.55 -2.52
CA ARG A 73 0.76 3.88 -3.89
C ARG A 73 -0.65 3.38 -4.22
N TYR A 74 -0.95 2.11 -3.90
CA TYR A 74 -2.26 1.52 -4.14
C TYR A 74 -3.39 2.32 -3.48
N LEU A 75 -3.17 2.77 -2.26
CA LEU A 75 -4.10 3.58 -1.50
C LEU A 75 -4.25 5.00 -2.07
N THR A 76 -3.14 5.65 -2.41
CA THR A 76 -3.16 7.02 -2.94
C THR A 76 -3.71 7.09 -4.36
N ASP A 77 -3.48 6.08 -5.18
CA ASP A 77 -4.12 5.94 -6.50
C ASP A 77 -5.64 5.81 -6.38
N TRP A 78 -6.13 5.13 -5.33
CA TRP A 78 -7.57 4.99 -5.07
C TRP A 78 -8.20 6.26 -4.51
N THR A 79 -7.57 6.90 -3.51
CA THR A 79 -8.17 8.06 -2.82
C THR A 79 -7.97 9.38 -3.53
N GLY A 80 -6.96 9.46 -4.41
CA GLY A 80 -6.51 10.72 -4.98
C GLY A 80 -5.74 11.60 -3.98
N PRO A 81 -5.46 12.85 -4.33
CA PRO A 81 -4.47 13.70 -3.65
C PRO A 81 -4.90 14.17 -2.25
N LYS A 82 -6.19 14.14 -1.92
CA LYS A 82 -6.68 14.53 -0.60
C LYS A 82 -6.65 13.40 0.43
N GLY A 83 -6.55 12.15 -0.01
CA GLY A 83 -6.39 11.01 0.92
C GLY A 83 -5.07 11.10 1.67
N ARG A 84 -5.10 10.90 2.99
CA ARG A 84 -3.91 10.92 3.84
C ARG A 84 -3.81 9.64 4.65
N LEU A 85 -2.75 8.85 4.37
CA LEU A 85 -2.49 7.63 5.13
C LEU A 85 -2.20 7.97 6.60
N GLY A 86 -2.97 7.40 7.51
CA GLY A 86 -2.78 7.55 8.95
C GLY A 86 -2.00 6.39 9.55
N LYS A 87 -2.40 5.17 9.19
CA LYS A 87 -1.78 3.95 9.72
C LYS A 87 -1.75 2.85 8.67
N ILE A 88 -0.68 2.08 8.66
CA ILE A 88 -0.56 0.87 7.87
C ILE A 88 0.08 -0.22 8.71
N GLN A 89 -0.46 -1.43 8.64
CA GLN A 89 0.09 -2.62 9.27
C GLN A 89 0.04 -3.76 8.26
N PHE A 90 1.14 -4.46 8.07
CA PHE A 90 1.18 -5.59 7.15
C PHE A 90 1.98 -6.76 7.71
N ARG A 91 1.57 -7.95 7.31
CA ARG A 91 2.21 -9.21 7.62
C ARG A 91 2.66 -9.88 6.34
N MET A 92 3.96 -9.85 6.11
CA MET A 92 4.57 -10.58 5.00
C MET A 92 4.57 -12.08 5.30
N LYS A 93 4.15 -12.88 4.33
CA LYS A 93 4.10 -14.35 4.39
C LYS A 93 5.12 -14.97 3.45
N ASP A 94 5.42 -14.26 2.36
CA ASP A 94 6.33 -14.75 1.32
C ASP A 94 7.04 -13.58 0.62
N SER A 95 8.07 -13.91 -0.16
CA SER A 95 8.87 -12.95 -0.92
C SER A 95 8.31 -12.71 -2.32
N VAL A 96 8.57 -11.52 -2.85
CA VAL A 96 8.27 -11.11 -4.23
C VAL A 96 9.59 -10.97 -4.98
N PHE A 97 9.67 -11.60 -6.15
CA PHE A 97 10.88 -11.71 -6.96
C PHE A 97 10.74 -11.03 -8.33
N PRO A 98 11.85 -10.71 -9.00
CA PRO A 98 11.80 -10.37 -10.43
C PRO A 98 11.11 -11.48 -11.25
N GLY A 99 10.23 -11.07 -12.15
CA GLY A 99 9.40 -11.96 -12.96
C GLY A 99 8.05 -12.31 -12.35
N ASP A 100 7.80 -11.96 -11.08
CA ASP A 100 6.48 -12.10 -10.48
C ASP A 100 5.54 -10.99 -10.97
N THR A 101 4.24 -11.30 -11.07
CA THR A 101 3.17 -10.31 -11.24
C THR A 101 2.45 -10.11 -9.91
N MET A 102 2.63 -8.94 -9.31
CA MET A 102 1.93 -8.53 -8.09
C MET A 102 0.50 -8.13 -8.40
N THR A 103 -0.45 -8.60 -7.59
CA THR A 103 -1.85 -8.15 -7.62
C THR A 103 -2.25 -7.65 -6.24
N PHE A 104 -2.57 -6.37 -6.15
CA PHE A 104 -3.12 -5.74 -4.95
C PHE A 104 -4.64 -5.73 -5.04
N ASN A 105 -5.30 -6.15 -3.97
CA ASN A 105 -6.73 -6.07 -3.81
C ASN A 105 -7.05 -5.46 -2.45
N GLY A 106 -8.21 -4.82 -2.34
CA GLY A 106 -8.66 -4.21 -1.11
C GLY A 106 -10.16 -4.15 -0.98
N LYS A 107 -10.59 -4.01 0.25
CA LYS A 107 -11.99 -3.85 0.63
C LYS A 107 -12.10 -2.84 1.77
N VAL A 108 -13.12 -2.02 1.72
CA VAL A 108 -13.48 -1.12 2.82
C VAL A 108 -14.07 -1.95 3.96
N ALA A 109 -13.40 -1.97 5.10
CA ALA A 109 -13.85 -2.69 6.29
C ALA A 109 -14.84 -1.85 7.10
N SER A 110 -14.60 -0.53 7.22
CA SER A 110 -15.52 0.41 7.86
C SER A 110 -15.23 1.85 7.48
N ILE A 111 -16.21 2.72 7.66
CA ILE A 111 -16.08 4.18 7.53
C ILE A 111 -16.55 4.80 8.84
N GLU A 112 -15.80 5.75 9.36
CA GLU A 112 -16.14 6.48 10.58
C GLU A 112 -15.74 7.95 10.49
N ILE A 113 -16.38 8.78 11.28
CA ILE A 113 -15.96 10.17 11.53
C ILE A 113 -15.64 10.24 13.02
N ASP A 114 -14.40 10.59 13.36
CA ASP A 114 -13.96 10.68 14.73
C ASP A 114 -14.47 11.96 15.45
N GLU A 115 -14.18 12.08 16.75
CA GLU A 115 -14.60 13.21 17.57
C GLU A 115 -14.04 14.56 17.12
N ALA A 116 -12.89 14.55 16.39
CA ALA A 116 -12.28 15.73 15.79
C ALA A 116 -12.87 16.06 14.40
N GLY A 117 -13.86 15.28 13.93
CA GLY A 117 -14.47 15.45 12.61
C GLY A 117 -13.60 14.96 11.45
N CYS A 118 -12.57 14.15 11.70
CA CYS A 118 -11.78 13.51 10.66
C CYS A 118 -12.50 12.27 10.14
N GLY A 119 -12.68 12.18 8.83
CA GLY A 119 -13.27 11.01 8.17
C GLY A 119 -12.21 9.94 7.94
N TRP A 120 -12.47 8.69 8.35
CA TRP A 120 -11.56 7.56 8.24
C TRP A 120 -12.18 6.41 7.48
N ALA A 121 -11.42 5.84 6.54
CA ALA A 121 -11.68 4.53 5.96
C ALA A 121 -10.69 3.52 6.55
N ASN A 122 -11.20 2.48 7.17
CA ASN A 122 -10.42 1.30 7.58
C ASN A 122 -10.50 0.26 6.47
N LEU A 123 -9.39 -0.30 6.09
CA LEU A 123 -9.26 -1.13 4.88
C LEU A 123 -8.59 -2.46 5.20
N ASP A 124 -9.13 -3.54 4.62
CA ASP A 124 -8.47 -4.84 4.49
C ASP A 124 -7.85 -4.95 3.10
N LEU A 125 -6.56 -5.16 3.05
CA LEU A 125 -5.78 -5.18 1.82
C LEU A 125 -4.99 -6.48 1.70
N SER A 126 -4.67 -6.88 0.49
CA SER A 126 -3.85 -8.04 0.22
C SER A 126 -2.93 -7.83 -0.97
N LEU A 127 -1.77 -8.45 -0.93
CA LEU A 127 -0.87 -8.64 -2.05
C LEU A 127 -0.79 -10.14 -2.36
N SER A 128 -1.00 -10.50 -3.61
CA SER A 128 -0.81 -11.86 -4.13
C SER A 128 0.09 -11.87 -5.35
N VAL A 129 0.72 -13.01 -5.60
CA VAL A 129 1.49 -13.34 -6.81
C VAL A 129 0.93 -14.64 -7.37
N GLU A 130 0.42 -14.63 -8.59
CA GLU A 130 -0.18 -15.80 -9.24
C GLU A 130 -1.23 -16.51 -8.37
N GLY A 131 -2.04 -15.74 -7.64
CA GLY A 131 -3.05 -16.27 -6.71
C GLY A 131 -2.52 -16.72 -5.35
N ARG A 132 -1.20 -16.77 -5.14
CA ARG A 132 -0.57 -17.09 -3.87
C ARG A 132 -0.53 -15.83 -2.97
N ALA A 133 -1.06 -15.93 -1.77
CA ALA A 133 -1.04 -14.85 -0.80
C ALA A 133 0.40 -14.55 -0.34
N VAL A 134 0.85 -13.32 -0.55
CA VAL A 134 2.20 -12.85 -0.19
C VAL A 134 2.18 -11.97 1.06
N THR A 135 1.21 -11.05 1.14
CA THR A 135 1.12 -10.12 2.26
C THR A 135 -0.32 -9.79 2.58
N ASP A 136 -0.70 -9.90 3.85
CA ASP A 136 -1.92 -9.29 4.37
C ASP A 136 -1.58 -7.90 4.91
N CYS A 137 -2.49 -6.96 4.69
CA CYS A 137 -2.31 -5.58 5.11
C CYS A 137 -3.63 -5.01 5.64
N SER A 138 -3.56 -4.20 6.67
CA SER A 138 -4.64 -3.31 7.06
C SER A 138 -4.17 -1.87 7.02
N ALA A 139 -5.04 -0.98 6.62
CA ALA A 139 -4.72 0.44 6.56
C ALA A 139 -5.87 1.28 7.12
N ARG A 140 -5.52 2.44 7.68
CA ARG A 140 -6.44 3.49 8.07
C ARG A 140 -6.05 4.75 7.31
N ILE A 141 -6.94 5.23 6.45
CA ILE A 141 -6.70 6.38 5.59
C ILE A 141 -7.76 7.44 5.83
N ALA A 142 -7.33 8.69 6.00
CA ALA A 142 -8.25 9.80 6.12
C ALA A 142 -8.76 10.22 4.73
N LEU A 143 -10.06 10.39 4.64
CA LEU A 143 -10.78 10.92 3.47
C LEU A 143 -11.46 12.23 3.83
N PRO A 144 -11.58 13.18 2.90
CA PRO A 144 -12.40 14.35 3.10
C PRO A 144 -13.83 13.98 3.49
N VAL A 145 -14.41 14.67 4.46
CA VAL A 145 -15.82 14.52 4.85
C VAL A 145 -16.72 15.32 3.89
N THR A 146 -16.21 16.43 3.38
CA THR A 146 -16.85 17.29 2.37
C THR A 146 -15.84 17.67 1.29
N ASP A 147 -16.29 18.23 0.18
CA ASP A 147 -15.41 18.64 -0.93
C ASP A 147 -14.37 19.70 -0.52
N ASP A 148 -14.70 20.53 0.47
CA ASP A 148 -13.82 21.57 0.99
C ASP A 148 -12.87 21.06 2.09
N ASP A 149 -13.12 19.85 2.65
CA ASP A 149 -12.26 19.26 3.68
C ASP A 149 -10.93 18.79 3.08
N ASN A 150 -9.87 18.94 3.89
CA ASN A 150 -8.54 18.49 3.51
C ASN A 150 -7.82 17.85 4.72
N PRO A 151 -7.77 16.52 4.77
CA PRO A 151 -7.08 15.79 5.85
C PRO A 151 -5.61 16.18 6.06
N TRP A 152 -4.93 16.73 5.02
CA TRP A 152 -3.54 17.18 5.14
C TRP A 152 -3.36 18.44 5.98
N GLN A 153 -4.44 19.20 6.24
CA GLN A 153 -4.40 20.39 7.11
C GLN A 153 -4.56 20.06 8.59
N ARG A 154 -4.93 18.80 8.92
CA ARG A 154 -5.11 18.36 10.31
C ARG A 154 -3.78 18.11 10.98
N ALA A 155 -3.63 18.55 12.26
CA ALA A 155 -2.44 18.40 13.06
C ALA A 155 -2.78 18.30 14.55
N GLY A 156 -1.84 17.84 15.37
CA GLY A 156 -2.02 17.76 16.82
C GLY A 156 -3.23 16.93 17.21
N ASP A 157 -4.12 17.51 18.01
CA ASP A 157 -5.32 16.82 18.53
C ASP A 157 -6.38 16.55 17.45
N ASP A 158 -6.32 17.21 16.30
CA ASP A 158 -7.22 16.97 15.17
C ASP A 158 -6.73 15.84 14.24
N TRP A 159 -5.59 15.22 14.53
CA TRP A 159 -4.99 14.12 13.78
C TRP A 159 -4.63 12.97 14.69
N LYS A 160 -5.50 11.94 14.77
CA LYS A 160 -5.31 10.74 15.61
C LYS A 160 -5.53 9.45 14.80
N PRO A 161 -4.53 9.03 13.96
CA PRO A 161 -4.63 7.83 13.13
C PRO A 161 -4.61 6.51 13.90
#